data_c99707a9bcf4699e7d838f0eaf6500cb
#
_entry.id   c99707a9bcf4699e7d838f0eaf6500cb
#
_cell.length_a   1.000
_cell.length_b   1.000
_cell.length_c   1.000
_cell.angle_alpha   90.00
_cell.angle_beta   90.00
_cell.angle_gamma   90.00
#
_symmetry.space_group_name_H-M   'P 1'
#
loop_
_entity.id
_entity.type
_entity.pdbx_description
1 polymer ?
#
loop_
_entity_poly.entity_id
_entity_poly.type
_entity_poly.pdbx_seq_one_letter_code
_entity_poly.pdbx_strand_id
1 'polypeptide(L)'
;MQSLKRLVTSRHRDSLIRLKRNLSSLPINSSAGDLQNQVLVEGKASSRVAILNRPSSLNALNTNIGARLHELYASWEDDPNIGFVVMKGSGRAFCAGGDIVALYHLINEGKIEKCKGFFRTLYSFIYHLGTYLKPHVFATPETQIGFHPDAGASFHLSRLPGHLGEYLGLTGAKLSGAEMVSCGLATHYSNTDKLPLIEEELGNLVTDDPSVIESCLEKYSDAVYPEKISALHRIEVLNKCFGHDTVGEIIDAVESEASATNDAWCNSTLKKLKEASPLSLKVSLRSVREGRFQTFDQCLVREYRMSLQGISKRISNDFCEGVRARVVHKDSAPKWEPPSLEKVSDDMVDQYFAPLSESEPNLELPTKQREAFN
;
A
#
# COMPACT_ATOMS: atom_id res chain seq x y z
N MET A 1 10.97 -32.30 -26.77
CA MET A 1 10.96 -31.08 -25.93
C MET A 1 10.14 -29.92 -26.49
N GLN A 2 9.36 -30.11 -27.55
CA GLN A 2 8.46 -29.05 -28.12
C GLN A 2 6.98 -29.20 -27.74
N SER A 3 6.58 -30.32 -27.14
CA SER A 3 5.16 -30.58 -26.80
C SER A 3 4.70 -30.02 -25.44
N LEU A 4 5.65 -29.76 -24.51
CA LEU A 4 5.30 -29.22 -23.17
C LEU A 4 5.08 -27.70 -23.14
N LYS A 5 5.62 -26.93 -24.10
CA LYS A 5 5.42 -25.48 -24.17
C LYS A 5 4.03 -25.06 -24.66
N ARG A 6 3.29 -25.92 -25.34
CA ARG A 6 1.93 -25.61 -25.81
C ARG A 6 0.82 -25.83 -24.79
N LEU A 7 1.04 -26.66 -23.78
CA LEU A 7 0.04 -26.96 -22.73
C LEU A 7 -0.05 -25.89 -21.64
N VAL A 8 1.05 -25.17 -21.37
CA VAL A 8 1.08 -24.11 -20.34
C VAL A 8 0.43 -22.83 -20.82
N THR A 9 0.48 -22.50 -22.12
CA THR A 9 -0.11 -21.29 -22.67
C THR A 9 -1.64 -21.37 -22.87
N SER A 10 -2.20 -22.58 -23.04
CA SER A 10 -3.65 -22.79 -23.19
C SER A 10 -4.41 -22.62 -21.88
N ARG A 11 -3.89 -23.17 -20.77
CA ARG A 11 -4.55 -23.05 -19.46
C ARG A 11 -4.59 -21.62 -18.90
N HIS A 12 -3.63 -20.76 -19.25
CA HIS A 12 -3.62 -19.36 -18.83
C HIS A 12 -4.64 -18.49 -19.61
N ARG A 13 -4.93 -18.81 -20.85
CA ARG A 13 -5.94 -18.08 -21.63
C ARG A 13 -7.36 -18.38 -21.17
N ASP A 14 -7.67 -19.61 -20.84
CA ASP A 14 -9.02 -20.02 -20.39
C ASP A 14 -9.35 -19.46 -19.00
N SER A 15 -8.35 -19.32 -18.10
CA SER A 15 -8.53 -18.67 -16.80
C SER A 15 -8.82 -17.18 -16.93
N LEU A 16 -8.17 -16.48 -17.85
CA LEU A 16 -8.40 -15.06 -18.12
C LEU A 16 -9.76 -14.78 -18.79
N ILE A 17 -10.26 -15.70 -19.63
CA ILE A 17 -11.57 -15.56 -20.29
C ILE A 17 -12.70 -15.83 -19.29
N ARG A 18 -12.56 -16.78 -18.37
CA ARG A 18 -13.53 -17.00 -17.28
C ARG A 18 -13.60 -15.86 -16.28
N LEU A 19 -12.45 -15.20 -15.97
CA LEU A 19 -12.43 -14.00 -15.12
C LEU A 19 -13.17 -12.81 -15.76
N LYS A 20 -13.12 -12.67 -17.09
CA LYS A 20 -13.78 -11.57 -17.81
C LYS A 20 -15.31 -11.65 -17.80
N ARG A 21 -15.90 -12.84 -17.63
CA ARG A 21 -17.37 -13.03 -17.62
C ARG A 21 -18.04 -12.82 -16.27
N ASN A 22 -17.30 -12.90 -15.15
CA ASN A 22 -17.88 -12.79 -13.81
C ASN A 22 -17.77 -11.41 -13.15
N LEU A 23 -17.18 -10.41 -13.84
CA LEU A 23 -17.00 -9.06 -13.29
C LEU A 23 -18.07 -8.05 -13.70
N SER A 24 -19.04 -8.44 -14.56
CA SER A 24 -20.05 -7.52 -15.09
C SER A 24 -21.43 -7.59 -14.46
N SER A 25 -21.61 -8.40 -13.40
CA SER A 25 -22.93 -8.53 -12.74
C SER A 25 -22.81 -8.90 -11.26
N LEU A 26 -22.45 -7.93 -10.41
CA LEU A 26 -22.70 -8.05 -8.98
C LEU A 26 -23.63 -6.93 -8.53
N PRO A 27 -24.78 -7.23 -7.90
CA PRO A 27 -25.68 -6.22 -7.37
C PRO A 27 -25.06 -5.55 -6.14
N ILE A 28 -25.16 -4.22 -6.10
CA ILE A 28 -24.76 -3.39 -4.95
C ILE A 28 -25.90 -3.47 -3.89
N ASN A 29 -26.05 -4.63 -3.25
CA ASN A 29 -26.87 -4.77 -2.06
C ASN A 29 -26.30 -5.90 -1.20
N SER A 30 -25.31 -5.56 -0.35
CA SER A 30 -24.87 -6.47 0.70
C SER A 30 -25.86 -6.43 1.87
N SER A 31 -26.42 -7.58 2.24
CA SER A 31 -27.22 -7.74 3.46
C SER A 31 -26.35 -7.55 4.72
N ALA A 32 -26.96 -7.21 5.87
CA ALA A 32 -26.22 -7.01 7.13
C ALA A 32 -25.37 -8.23 7.53
N GLY A 33 -25.73 -9.45 7.08
CA GLY A 33 -24.95 -10.68 7.28
C GLY A 33 -23.65 -10.73 6.48
N ASP A 34 -23.61 -10.14 5.26
CA ASP A 34 -22.38 -10.08 4.44
C ASP A 34 -21.30 -9.16 5.03
N LEU A 35 -21.70 -8.17 5.81
CA LEU A 35 -20.78 -7.21 6.43
C LEU A 35 -19.96 -7.85 7.55
N GLN A 36 -20.55 -8.74 8.34
CA GLN A 36 -19.85 -9.46 9.42
C GLN A 36 -18.89 -10.53 8.91
N ASN A 37 -19.09 -11.02 7.69
CA ASN A 37 -18.25 -12.06 7.08
C ASN A 37 -17.01 -11.51 6.33
N GLN A 38 -16.82 -10.19 6.26
CA GLN A 38 -15.67 -9.59 5.56
C GLN A 38 -14.38 -9.68 6.39
N VAL A 39 -14.48 -9.83 7.70
CA VAL A 39 -13.35 -10.12 8.61
C VAL A 39 -13.76 -11.30 9.46
N LEU A 40 -13.16 -12.45 9.20
CA LEU A 40 -13.34 -13.64 10.03
C LEU A 40 -12.35 -13.62 11.19
N VAL A 41 -12.71 -14.25 12.30
CA VAL A 41 -11.88 -14.31 13.49
C VAL A 41 -11.71 -15.76 13.89
N GLU A 42 -10.46 -16.17 14.10
CA GLU A 42 -10.09 -17.44 14.70
C GLU A 42 -9.27 -17.14 15.97
N GLY A 43 -9.25 -18.10 16.89
CA GLY A 43 -8.45 -17.98 18.12
C GLY A 43 -8.07 -19.34 18.65
N LYS A 44 -6.81 -19.47 19.06
CA LYS A 44 -6.30 -20.66 19.71
C LYS A 44 -5.23 -20.23 20.73
N ALA A 45 -5.29 -20.82 21.93
CA ALA A 45 -4.39 -20.43 23.03
C ALA A 45 -4.32 -18.89 23.20
N SER A 46 -3.12 -18.31 23.23
CA SER A 46 -2.93 -16.86 23.34
C SER A 46 -2.96 -16.12 22.00
N SER A 47 -3.21 -16.80 20.89
CA SER A 47 -3.28 -16.15 19.57
C SER A 47 -4.70 -15.72 19.17
N ARG A 48 -4.80 -14.63 18.38
CA ARG A 48 -6.00 -14.26 17.62
C ARG A 48 -5.62 -14.07 16.17
N VAL A 49 -6.48 -14.52 15.28
CA VAL A 49 -6.27 -14.43 13.85
C VAL A 49 -7.39 -13.60 13.24
N ALA A 50 -7.03 -12.46 12.62
CA ALA A 50 -7.93 -11.67 11.79
C ALA A 50 -7.75 -12.08 10.34
N ILE A 51 -8.83 -12.51 9.67
CA ILE A 51 -8.79 -13.00 8.30
C ILE A 51 -9.59 -12.04 7.43
N LEU A 52 -8.90 -11.32 6.52
CA LEU A 52 -9.55 -10.52 5.49
C LEU A 52 -10.26 -11.44 4.52
N ASN A 53 -11.58 -11.31 4.37
CA ASN A 53 -12.41 -12.26 3.62
C ASN A 53 -13.24 -11.62 2.50
N ARG A 54 -12.53 -10.94 1.59
CA ARG A 54 -13.06 -10.46 0.29
C ARG A 54 -12.18 -10.92 -0.87
N PRO A 55 -11.99 -12.23 -1.07
CA PRO A 55 -11.03 -12.75 -2.06
C PRO A 55 -11.35 -12.34 -3.50
N SER A 56 -12.62 -12.10 -3.84
CA SER A 56 -13.04 -11.59 -5.16
C SER A 56 -12.50 -10.18 -5.46
N SER A 57 -12.28 -9.37 -4.41
CA SER A 57 -11.71 -8.02 -4.49
C SER A 57 -10.27 -7.98 -3.96
N LEU A 58 -9.57 -9.13 -3.96
CA LEU A 58 -8.19 -9.26 -3.45
C LEU A 58 -8.05 -8.71 -2.01
N ASN A 59 -9.07 -8.87 -1.19
CA ASN A 59 -9.17 -8.39 0.18
C ASN A 59 -8.98 -6.87 0.33
N ALA A 60 -9.41 -6.08 -0.68
CA ALA A 60 -9.38 -4.62 -0.59
C ALA A 60 -10.20 -4.12 0.60
N LEU A 61 -9.64 -3.15 1.33
CA LEU A 61 -10.21 -2.59 2.55
C LEU A 61 -11.30 -1.58 2.21
N ASN A 62 -12.47 -1.74 2.82
CA ASN A 62 -13.54 -0.75 2.84
C ASN A 62 -13.74 -0.21 4.27
N THR A 63 -14.63 0.76 4.44
CA THR A 63 -14.93 1.37 5.74
C THR A 63 -15.31 0.33 6.80
N ASN A 64 -16.09 -0.69 6.42
CA ASN A 64 -16.57 -1.70 7.36
C ASN A 64 -15.45 -2.61 7.85
N ILE A 65 -14.56 -3.03 6.94
CA ILE A 65 -13.38 -3.82 7.30
C ILE A 65 -12.47 -3.01 8.22
N GLY A 66 -12.18 -1.75 7.88
CA GLY A 66 -11.36 -0.87 8.71
C GLY A 66 -11.94 -0.68 10.11
N ALA A 67 -13.25 -0.42 10.21
CA ALA A 67 -13.93 -0.27 11.51
C ALA A 67 -13.89 -1.58 12.32
N ARG A 68 -14.17 -2.72 11.67
CA ARG A 68 -14.17 -4.02 12.34
C ARG A 68 -12.77 -4.43 12.83
N LEU A 69 -11.74 -4.20 12.02
CA LEU A 69 -10.36 -4.45 12.44
C LEU A 69 -9.98 -3.56 13.63
N HIS A 70 -10.32 -2.28 13.57
CA HIS A 70 -10.05 -1.36 14.67
C HIS A 70 -10.71 -1.80 15.98
N GLU A 71 -11.97 -2.20 15.95
CA GLU A 71 -12.72 -2.75 17.09
C GLU A 71 -12.04 -4.01 17.65
N LEU A 72 -11.71 -4.96 16.78
CA LEU A 72 -11.07 -6.23 17.17
C LEU A 72 -9.72 -5.99 17.84
N TYR A 73 -8.85 -5.20 17.18
CA TYR A 73 -7.51 -4.92 17.69
C TYR A 73 -7.55 -4.19 19.04
N ALA A 74 -8.45 -3.20 19.18
CA ALA A 74 -8.65 -2.53 20.46
C ALA A 74 -9.08 -3.51 21.58
N SER A 75 -10.04 -4.40 21.27
CA SER A 75 -10.51 -5.38 22.25
C SER A 75 -9.44 -6.42 22.62
N TRP A 76 -8.56 -6.79 21.68
CA TRP A 76 -7.51 -7.78 21.90
C TRP A 76 -6.29 -7.24 22.60
N GLU A 77 -6.04 -5.96 22.49
CA GLU A 77 -4.92 -5.31 23.15
C GLU A 77 -5.09 -5.28 24.67
N ASP A 78 -6.30 -5.03 25.12
CA ASP A 78 -6.67 -4.95 26.55
C ASP A 78 -6.89 -6.34 27.21
N ASP A 79 -6.96 -7.42 26.42
CA ASP A 79 -7.17 -8.78 26.95
C ASP A 79 -5.82 -9.43 27.34
N PRO A 80 -5.58 -9.67 28.65
CA PRO A 80 -4.32 -10.29 29.12
C PRO A 80 -4.14 -11.75 28.68
N ASN A 81 -5.22 -12.42 28.19
CA ASN A 81 -5.12 -13.78 27.68
C ASN A 81 -4.67 -13.83 26.22
N ILE A 82 -4.57 -12.66 25.55
CA ILE A 82 -4.14 -12.57 24.16
C ILE A 82 -2.68 -12.08 24.13
N GLY A 83 -1.76 -12.96 23.77
CA GLY A 83 -0.33 -12.66 23.66
C GLY A 83 0.04 -11.98 22.35
N PHE A 84 -0.59 -12.36 21.24
CA PHE A 84 -0.27 -11.81 19.92
C PHE A 84 -1.41 -11.97 18.91
N VAL A 85 -1.30 -11.23 17.80
CA VAL A 85 -2.28 -11.20 16.72
C VAL A 85 -1.62 -11.56 15.39
N VAL A 86 -2.29 -12.40 14.60
CA VAL A 86 -1.94 -12.73 13.22
C VAL A 86 -2.98 -12.13 12.30
N MET A 87 -2.55 -11.45 11.22
CA MET A 87 -3.45 -11.01 10.17
C MET A 87 -3.13 -11.77 8.88
N LYS A 88 -4.15 -12.35 8.25
CA LYS A 88 -4.04 -13.05 6.98
C LYS A 88 -5.17 -12.70 6.03
N GLY A 89 -4.97 -12.96 4.74
CA GLY A 89 -6.00 -12.81 3.71
C GLY A 89 -6.51 -14.16 3.22
N SER A 90 -7.82 -14.29 3.01
CA SER A 90 -8.38 -15.46 2.34
C SER A 90 -8.08 -15.42 0.84
N GLY A 91 -7.88 -16.60 0.23
CA GLY A 91 -7.60 -16.74 -1.19
C GLY A 91 -6.15 -16.39 -1.56
N ARG A 92 -5.94 -15.80 -2.75
CA ARG A 92 -4.60 -15.64 -3.36
C ARG A 92 -3.84 -14.38 -2.95
N ALA A 93 -4.49 -13.45 -2.29
CA ALA A 93 -3.88 -12.17 -1.92
C ALA A 93 -4.06 -11.89 -0.43
N PHE A 94 -3.06 -11.31 0.19
CA PHE A 94 -3.20 -10.79 1.54
C PHE A 94 -4.18 -9.62 1.55
N CYS A 95 -3.82 -8.49 0.92
CA CYS A 95 -4.62 -7.27 0.85
C CYS A 95 -4.20 -6.45 -0.37
N ALA A 96 -5.16 -5.86 -1.09
CA ALA A 96 -4.90 -4.98 -2.24
C ALA A 96 -4.91 -3.48 -1.87
N GLY A 97 -4.82 -3.15 -0.57
CA GLY A 97 -4.94 -1.76 -0.11
C GLY A 97 -6.39 -1.31 -0.01
N GLY A 98 -6.65 0.00 -0.06
CA GLY A 98 -8.00 0.58 -0.02
C GLY A 98 -8.84 0.22 -1.26
N ASP A 99 -10.17 0.14 -1.08
CA ASP A 99 -11.11 -0.13 -2.18
C ASP A 99 -11.31 1.12 -3.06
N ILE A 100 -10.30 1.39 -3.90
CA ILE A 100 -10.25 2.56 -4.80
C ILE A 100 -11.38 2.57 -5.83
N VAL A 101 -11.93 1.41 -6.20
CA VAL A 101 -13.08 1.32 -7.09
C VAL A 101 -14.34 1.84 -6.42
N ALA A 102 -14.55 1.46 -5.15
CA ALA A 102 -15.66 1.99 -4.37
C ALA A 102 -15.52 3.51 -4.17
N LEU A 103 -14.32 4.01 -3.86
CA LEU A 103 -14.05 5.45 -3.76
C LEU A 103 -14.35 6.17 -5.07
N TYR A 104 -13.90 5.64 -6.21
CA TYR A 104 -14.17 6.21 -7.54
C TYR A 104 -15.68 6.38 -7.79
N HIS A 105 -16.48 5.36 -7.49
CA HIS A 105 -17.93 5.45 -7.66
C HIS A 105 -18.55 6.48 -6.70
N LEU A 106 -18.17 6.46 -5.42
CA LEU A 106 -18.67 7.42 -4.43
C LEU A 106 -18.34 8.87 -4.80
N ILE A 107 -17.13 9.14 -5.29
CA ILE A 107 -16.72 10.47 -5.74
C ILE A 107 -17.56 10.94 -6.95
N ASN A 108 -17.77 10.07 -7.94
CA ASN A 108 -18.56 10.39 -9.12
C ASN A 108 -20.05 10.53 -8.83
N GLU A 109 -20.55 9.90 -7.76
CA GLU A 109 -21.91 10.07 -7.24
C GLU A 109 -22.06 11.29 -6.32
N GLY A 110 -20.99 12.07 -6.10
CA GLY A 110 -20.99 13.22 -5.20
C GLY A 110 -21.01 12.87 -3.70
N LYS A 111 -20.79 11.61 -3.33
CA LYS A 111 -20.84 11.12 -1.94
C LYS A 111 -19.51 11.31 -1.21
N ILE A 112 -18.91 12.48 -1.30
CA ILE A 112 -17.58 12.81 -0.77
C ILE A 112 -17.49 12.56 0.75
N GLU A 113 -18.55 12.83 1.52
CA GLU A 113 -18.53 12.58 2.97
C GLU A 113 -18.31 11.09 3.33
N LYS A 114 -18.79 10.17 2.49
CA LYS A 114 -18.50 8.74 2.68
C LYS A 114 -17.03 8.42 2.41
N CYS A 115 -16.42 9.09 1.44
CA CYS A 115 -14.99 8.94 1.17
C CYS A 115 -14.13 9.47 2.32
N LYS A 116 -14.50 10.63 2.89
CA LYS A 116 -13.84 11.20 4.08
C LYS A 116 -13.96 10.24 5.27
N GLY A 117 -15.14 9.67 5.49
CA GLY A 117 -15.37 8.65 6.52
C GLY A 117 -14.49 7.42 6.33
N PHE A 118 -14.32 6.95 5.09
CA PHE A 118 -13.40 5.86 4.77
C PHE A 118 -11.96 6.18 5.18
N PHE A 119 -11.41 7.31 4.75
CA PHE A 119 -10.03 7.70 5.09
C PHE A 119 -9.86 7.87 6.61
N ARG A 120 -10.81 8.52 7.28
CA ARG A 120 -10.74 8.69 8.75
C ARG A 120 -10.70 7.35 9.47
N THR A 121 -11.58 6.42 9.12
CA THR A 121 -11.65 5.09 9.73
C THR A 121 -10.37 4.30 9.45
N LEU A 122 -9.89 4.29 8.20
CA LEU A 122 -8.71 3.54 7.82
C LEU A 122 -7.44 4.08 8.50
N TYR A 123 -7.24 5.40 8.50
CA TYR A 123 -6.05 6.02 9.10
C TYR A 123 -6.03 5.88 10.63
N SER A 124 -7.20 5.94 11.28
CA SER A 124 -7.28 5.64 12.72
C SER A 124 -6.89 4.19 13.03
N PHE A 125 -7.31 3.24 12.21
CA PHE A 125 -6.90 1.84 12.33
C PHE A 125 -5.39 1.65 12.05
N ILE A 126 -4.87 2.30 11.00
CA ILE A 126 -3.44 2.23 10.66
C ILE A 126 -2.57 2.83 11.77
N TYR A 127 -3.00 3.94 12.37
CA TYR A 127 -2.31 4.49 13.53
C TYR A 127 -2.31 3.49 14.70
N HIS A 128 -3.47 2.90 15.00
CA HIS A 128 -3.58 1.85 16.02
C HIS A 128 -2.64 0.68 15.71
N LEU A 129 -2.60 0.23 14.46
CA LEU A 129 -1.75 -0.87 14.02
C LEU A 129 -0.24 -0.53 14.14
N GLY A 130 0.17 0.66 13.70
CA GLY A 130 1.56 1.12 13.76
C GLY A 130 2.04 1.48 15.18
N THR A 131 1.12 1.68 16.12
CA THR A 131 1.41 1.87 17.56
C THR A 131 1.07 0.63 18.39
N TYR A 132 0.64 -0.45 17.72
CA TYR A 132 0.30 -1.71 18.35
C TYR A 132 1.57 -2.40 18.83
N LEU A 133 1.59 -2.81 20.08
CA LEU A 133 2.78 -3.37 20.73
C LEU A 133 3.19 -4.78 20.20
N LYS A 134 2.78 -5.13 18.97
CA LYS A 134 2.93 -6.46 18.36
C LYS A 134 3.12 -6.38 16.80
N PRO A 135 3.91 -7.23 16.10
CA PRO A 135 4.50 -7.00 14.74
C PRO A 135 3.62 -7.16 13.45
N HIS A 136 3.90 -6.43 12.27
CA HIS A 136 3.15 -6.40 10.98
C HIS A 136 3.93 -6.00 9.67
N VAL A 137 3.34 -6.05 8.40
CA VAL A 137 3.98 -5.90 7.06
C VAL A 137 3.15 -5.15 5.95
N PHE A 138 3.77 -4.41 4.94
CA PHE A 138 3.15 -3.51 3.92
C PHE A 138 3.73 -3.42 2.48
N ALA A 139 3.00 -2.75 1.47
CA ALA A 139 3.42 -2.39 0.08
C ALA A 139 2.58 -1.26 -0.62
N THR A 140 3.13 -0.41 -1.61
CA THR A 140 2.50 0.83 -2.16
C THR A 140 2.65 1.10 -3.70
N PRO A 141 1.57 1.16 -4.56
CA PRO A 141 1.62 1.47 -6.00
C PRO A 141 0.83 2.74 -6.46
N GLU A 142 0.69 3.79 -5.65
CA GLU A 142 -0.32 4.84 -5.78
C GLU A 142 -0.13 5.83 -6.94
N THR A 143 1.10 6.19 -7.32
CA THR A 143 1.36 7.20 -8.38
C THR A 143 0.82 6.82 -9.76
N GLN A 144 0.68 5.52 -10.00
CA GLN A 144 0.16 4.99 -11.26
C GLN A 144 -1.36 5.18 -11.42
N ILE A 145 -2.05 5.56 -10.38
CA ILE A 145 -3.50 5.85 -10.37
C ILE A 145 -3.80 7.32 -10.08
N GLY A 146 -2.81 8.21 -10.21
CA GLY A 146 -3.00 9.64 -9.97
C GLY A 146 -3.20 10.00 -8.50
N PHE A 147 -2.59 9.22 -7.61
CA PHE A 147 -2.59 9.44 -6.17
C PHE A 147 -1.16 9.50 -5.63
N HIS A 148 -0.98 9.61 -4.33
CA HIS A 148 0.31 9.59 -3.63
C HIS A 148 0.37 8.37 -2.71
N PRO A 149 1.56 7.85 -2.37
CA PRO A 149 1.70 6.87 -1.31
C PRO A 149 1.13 7.41 -0.01
N ASP A 150 0.15 6.69 0.56
CA ASP A 150 -0.61 7.09 1.74
C ASP A 150 -0.53 6.05 2.85
N ALA A 151 -1.35 6.20 3.90
CA ALA A 151 -1.49 5.22 4.96
C ALA A 151 -0.21 4.96 5.77
N GLY A 152 0.59 5.99 6.00
CA GLY A 152 1.89 5.92 6.69
C GLY A 152 3.06 5.65 5.77
N ALA A 153 2.83 5.54 4.45
CA ALA A 153 3.88 5.23 3.50
C ALA A 153 5.02 6.26 3.53
N SER A 154 4.74 7.56 3.67
CA SER A 154 5.78 8.57 3.73
C SER A 154 6.72 8.41 4.94
N PHE A 155 6.22 7.87 6.07
CA PHE A 155 7.03 7.53 7.22
C PHE A 155 7.98 6.36 6.92
N HIS A 156 7.44 5.25 6.40
CA HIS A 156 8.24 4.05 6.13
C HIS A 156 9.20 4.24 4.95
N LEU A 157 8.74 4.80 3.84
CA LEU A 157 9.56 5.02 2.65
C LEU A 157 10.73 5.98 2.92
N SER A 158 10.52 7.05 3.69
CA SER A 158 11.56 8.03 3.99
C SER A 158 12.72 7.48 4.82
N ARG A 159 12.54 6.33 5.47
CA ARG A 159 13.53 5.67 6.35
C ARG A 159 14.26 4.52 5.66
N LEU A 160 13.94 4.24 4.39
CA LEU A 160 14.64 3.23 3.61
C LEU A 160 16.06 3.71 3.23
N PRO A 161 16.99 2.77 2.96
CA PRO A 161 18.36 3.11 2.62
C PRO A 161 18.47 4.03 1.39
N GLY A 162 19.28 5.08 1.49
CA GLY A 162 19.53 6.02 0.41
C GLY A 162 18.25 6.71 -0.08
N HIS A 163 18.01 6.64 -1.40
CA HIS A 163 16.82 7.16 -2.06
C HIS A 163 15.85 6.06 -2.54
N LEU A 164 15.94 4.87 -1.94
CA LEU A 164 15.04 3.75 -2.27
C LEU A 164 13.57 4.13 -2.06
N GLY A 165 13.26 4.92 -1.03
CA GLY A 165 11.91 5.38 -0.75
C GLY A 165 11.33 6.26 -1.84
N GLU A 166 12.12 7.21 -2.35
CA GLU A 166 11.73 8.06 -3.49
C GLU A 166 11.50 7.20 -4.75
N TYR A 167 12.40 6.26 -5.04
CA TYR A 167 12.23 5.34 -6.17
C TYR A 167 10.92 4.55 -6.07
N LEU A 168 10.64 3.95 -4.93
CA LEU A 168 9.40 3.17 -4.72
C LEU A 168 8.16 4.06 -4.81
N GLY A 169 8.18 5.20 -4.12
CA GLY A 169 7.04 6.13 -4.07
C GLY A 169 6.72 6.76 -5.42
N LEU A 170 7.71 7.01 -6.28
CA LEU A 170 7.51 7.63 -7.60
C LEU A 170 7.18 6.62 -8.69
N THR A 171 7.69 5.40 -8.61
CA THR A 171 7.55 4.40 -9.69
C THR A 171 6.51 3.33 -9.42
N GLY A 172 6.03 3.20 -8.18
CA GLY A 172 5.20 2.09 -7.76
C GLY A 172 5.88 0.73 -7.96
N ALA A 173 7.21 0.68 -7.88
CA ALA A 173 7.96 -0.56 -8.01
C ALA A 173 7.61 -1.51 -6.87
N LYS A 174 7.54 -2.80 -7.19
CA LYS A 174 7.22 -3.84 -6.20
C LYS A 174 8.51 -4.42 -5.64
N LEU A 175 8.49 -4.71 -4.35
CA LEU A 175 9.52 -5.48 -3.69
C LEU A 175 9.05 -6.93 -3.51
N SER A 176 9.94 -7.88 -3.76
CA SER A 176 9.76 -9.28 -3.37
C SER A 176 9.95 -9.43 -1.86
N GLY A 177 9.55 -10.58 -1.29
CA GLY A 177 9.78 -10.86 0.13
C GLY A 177 11.26 -10.78 0.52
N ALA A 178 12.16 -11.26 -0.34
CA ALA A 178 13.60 -11.17 -0.14
C ALA A 178 14.09 -9.71 -0.10
N GLU A 179 13.58 -8.86 -0.98
CA GLU A 179 13.91 -7.43 -1.01
C GLU A 179 13.35 -6.72 0.23
N MET A 180 12.15 -7.07 0.68
CA MET A 180 11.54 -6.49 1.89
C MET A 180 12.37 -6.80 3.15
N VAL A 181 12.85 -8.03 3.29
CA VAL A 181 13.77 -8.40 4.39
C VAL A 181 15.08 -7.62 4.27
N SER A 182 15.66 -7.56 3.06
CA SER A 182 16.96 -6.92 2.83
C SER A 182 16.95 -5.41 3.07
N CYS A 183 15.81 -4.73 2.88
CA CYS A 183 15.69 -3.29 3.15
C CYS A 183 15.04 -2.96 4.52
N GLY A 184 14.77 -3.96 5.35
CA GLY A 184 14.24 -3.78 6.70
C GLY A 184 12.74 -3.54 6.80
N LEU A 185 11.98 -3.75 5.73
CA LEU A 185 10.51 -3.68 5.73
C LEU A 185 9.84 -4.95 6.25
N ALA A 186 10.56 -6.07 6.28
CA ALA A 186 10.11 -7.33 6.87
C ALA A 186 11.23 -7.94 7.71
N THR A 187 10.86 -8.69 8.74
CA THR A 187 11.80 -9.37 9.65
C THR A 187 12.09 -10.80 9.22
N HIS A 188 11.08 -11.51 8.75
CA HIS A 188 11.17 -12.94 8.41
C HIS A 188 10.60 -13.20 7.02
N TYR A 189 11.11 -14.22 6.35
CA TYR A 189 10.59 -14.72 5.09
C TYR A 189 10.36 -16.23 5.18
N SER A 190 9.25 -16.70 4.66
CA SER A 190 8.98 -18.14 4.56
C SER A 190 8.26 -18.46 3.25
N ASN A 191 8.53 -19.63 2.70
CA ASN A 191 7.81 -20.14 1.55
C ASN A 191 6.36 -20.48 1.92
N THR A 192 5.44 -20.30 0.96
CA THR A 192 4.00 -20.45 1.15
C THR A 192 3.60 -21.87 1.63
N ASP A 193 4.35 -22.89 1.29
CA ASP A 193 4.12 -24.27 1.71
C ASP A 193 4.36 -24.52 3.20
N LYS A 194 5.16 -23.65 3.85
CA LYS A 194 5.40 -23.70 5.31
C LYS A 194 4.35 -22.93 6.13
N LEU A 195 3.54 -22.07 5.51
CA LEU A 195 2.57 -21.25 6.23
C LEU A 195 1.62 -22.07 7.12
N PRO A 196 1.07 -23.23 6.71
CA PRO A 196 0.22 -24.04 7.58
C PRO A 196 0.93 -24.51 8.86
N LEU A 197 2.23 -24.86 8.77
CA LEU A 197 3.04 -25.26 9.92
C LEU A 197 3.29 -24.10 10.87
N ILE A 198 3.58 -22.91 10.32
CA ILE A 198 3.75 -21.69 11.10
C ILE A 198 2.45 -21.35 11.82
N GLU A 199 1.32 -21.39 11.14
CA GLU A 199 0.00 -21.13 11.73
C GLU A 199 -0.33 -22.13 12.84
N GLU A 200 -0.02 -23.40 12.65
CA GLU A 200 -0.23 -24.45 13.67
C GLU A 200 0.63 -24.21 14.90
N GLU A 201 1.93 -23.98 14.75
CA GLU A 201 2.83 -23.73 15.88
C GLU A 201 2.50 -22.44 16.61
N LEU A 202 2.32 -21.33 15.90
CA LEU A 202 1.86 -20.08 16.50
C LEU A 202 0.52 -20.27 17.25
N GLY A 203 -0.42 -21.01 16.66
CA GLY A 203 -1.69 -21.32 17.30
C GLY A 203 -1.57 -22.10 18.61
N ASN A 204 -0.48 -22.81 18.84
CA ASN A 204 -0.22 -23.59 20.07
C ASN A 204 0.57 -22.80 21.14
N LEU A 205 1.13 -21.63 20.80
CA LEU A 205 1.87 -20.83 21.74
C LEU A 205 0.96 -20.24 22.84
N VAL A 206 1.43 -20.32 24.08
CA VAL A 206 0.83 -19.67 25.24
C VAL A 206 1.87 -18.67 25.77
N THR A 207 1.97 -17.53 25.11
CA THR A 207 2.98 -16.52 25.44
C THR A 207 2.55 -15.14 24.94
N ASP A 208 3.06 -14.11 25.60
CA ASP A 208 3.07 -12.70 25.17
C ASP A 208 4.53 -12.21 24.96
N ASP A 209 5.52 -13.09 25.15
CA ASP A 209 6.94 -12.76 24.96
C ASP A 209 7.27 -12.72 23.47
N PRO A 210 7.64 -11.54 22.91
CA PRO A 210 8.01 -11.40 21.52
C PRO A 210 9.17 -12.31 21.09
N SER A 211 10.13 -12.58 21.98
CA SER A 211 11.30 -13.42 21.67
C SER A 211 10.93 -14.87 21.41
N VAL A 212 9.91 -15.38 22.08
CA VAL A 212 9.39 -16.74 21.86
C VAL A 212 8.67 -16.83 20.52
N ILE A 213 7.90 -15.78 20.17
CA ILE A 213 7.22 -15.68 18.88
C ILE A 213 8.24 -15.59 17.74
N GLU A 214 9.27 -14.75 17.92
CA GLU A 214 10.36 -14.59 16.96
C GLU A 214 11.11 -15.90 16.74
N SER A 215 11.49 -16.61 17.80
CA SER A 215 12.14 -17.92 17.70
C SER A 215 11.29 -18.96 16.99
N CYS A 216 9.95 -18.92 17.17
CA CYS A 216 9.03 -19.77 16.44
C CYS A 216 9.03 -19.44 14.94
N LEU A 217 9.05 -18.15 14.57
CA LEU A 217 9.12 -17.71 13.18
C LEU A 217 10.46 -18.04 12.53
N GLU A 218 11.58 -17.82 13.23
CA GLU A 218 12.93 -18.13 12.76
C GLU A 218 13.08 -19.61 12.36
N LYS A 219 12.48 -20.53 13.10
CA LYS A 219 12.50 -21.97 12.81
C LYS A 219 12.01 -22.33 11.41
N TYR A 220 11.08 -21.53 10.87
CA TYR A 220 10.49 -21.74 9.54
C TYR A 220 10.97 -20.73 8.50
N SER A 221 11.79 -19.77 8.92
CA SER A 221 12.31 -18.75 8.01
C SER A 221 13.32 -19.34 7.03
N ASP A 222 13.26 -18.85 5.80
CA ASP A 222 14.22 -19.20 4.74
C ASP A 222 15.23 -18.05 4.58
N ALA A 223 16.50 -18.39 4.48
CA ALA A 223 17.52 -17.43 4.09
C ALA A 223 17.31 -17.06 2.62
N VAL A 224 16.97 -15.81 2.35
CA VAL A 224 16.67 -15.32 1.01
C VAL A 224 17.50 -14.09 0.68
N TYR A 225 17.84 -13.98 -0.60
CA TYR A 225 18.61 -12.86 -1.14
C TYR A 225 17.87 -12.25 -2.32
N PRO A 226 17.92 -10.92 -2.52
CA PRO A 226 17.37 -10.27 -3.70
C PRO A 226 17.94 -10.86 -4.98
N GLU A 227 17.08 -11.04 -5.99
CA GLU A 227 17.52 -11.49 -7.31
C GLU A 227 18.45 -10.46 -7.97
N LYS A 228 19.31 -10.89 -8.89
CA LYS A 228 20.29 -10.01 -9.58
C LYS A 228 19.66 -8.82 -10.30
N ILE A 229 18.39 -8.91 -10.67
CA ILE A 229 17.63 -7.81 -11.30
C ILE A 229 17.08 -6.80 -10.32
N SER A 230 17.19 -7.06 -9.01
CA SER A 230 16.65 -6.21 -7.95
C SER A 230 17.23 -4.79 -8.00
N ALA A 231 16.38 -3.81 -7.69
CA ALA A 231 16.79 -2.42 -7.51
C ALA A 231 17.79 -2.25 -6.35
N LEU A 232 17.81 -3.16 -5.38
CA LEU A 232 18.74 -3.12 -4.25
C LEU A 232 20.20 -3.34 -4.69
N HIS A 233 20.45 -4.10 -5.78
CA HIS A 233 21.77 -4.23 -6.35
C HIS A 233 22.23 -3.03 -7.16
N ARG A 234 21.36 -2.02 -7.33
CA ARG A 234 21.58 -0.79 -8.11
C ARG A 234 21.52 0.47 -7.24
N ILE A 235 21.75 0.30 -5.93
CA ILE A 235 21.57 1.38 -4.95
C ILE A 235 22.42 2.62 -5.29
N GLU A 236 23.59 2.45 -5.90
CA GLU A 236 24.44 3.55 -6.33
C GLU A 236 23.80 4.36 -7.46
N VAL A 237 23.29 3.67 -8.50
CA VAL A 237 22.59 4.29 -9.63
C VAL A 237 21.29 4.94 -9.15
N LEU A 238 20.58 4.24 -8.24
CA LEU A 238 19.36 4.73 -7.64
C LEU A 238 19.63 6.03 -6.86
N ASN A 239 20.63 6.05 -6.00
CA ASN A 239 21.02 7.24 -5.24
C ASN A 239 21.46 8.40 -6.15
N LYS A 240 22.21 8.10 -7.20
CA LYS A 240 22.61 9.08 -8.21
C LYS A 240 21.40 9.73 -8.90
N CYS A 241 20.39 8.94 -9.30
CA CYS A 241 19.26 9.45 -10.06
C CYS A 241 18.15 10.05 -9.17
N PHE A 242 17.84 9.45 -8.04
CA PHE A 242 16.72 9.88 -7.17
C PHE A 242 17.13 10.85 -6.07
N GLY A 243 18.43 11.18 -5.97
CA GLY A 243 18.96 12.17 -5.03
C GLY A 243 18.74 13.63 -5.45
N HIS A 244 18.29 13.91 -6.67
CA HIS A 244 18.06 15.26 -7.17
C HIS A 244 16.83 15.93 -6.53
N ASP A 245 16.81 17.25 -6.51
CA ASP A 245 15.82 18.04 -5.78
C ASP A 245 14.42 17.98 -6.40
N THR A 246 14.32 17.88 -7.71
CA THR A 246 13.05 17.93 -8.45
C THR A 246 12.78 16.65 -9.22
N VAL A 247 11.49 16.39 -9.50
CA VAL A 247 11.07 15.25 -10.35
C VAL A 247 11.63 15.39 -11.76
N GLY A 248 11.75 16.62 -12.29
CA GLY A 248 12.34 16.87 -13.60
C GLY A 248 13.80 16.41 -13.66
N GLU A 249 14.62 16.85 -12.72
CA GLU A 249 16.03 16.44 -12.61
C GLU A 249 16.18 14.93 -12.38
N ILE A 250 15.29 14.30 -11.62
CA ILE A 250 15.25 12.83 -11.45
C ILE A 250 15.03 12.16 -12.81
N ILE A 251 14.05 12.63 -13.59
CA ILE A 251 13.76 12.06 -14.92
C ILE A 251 14.95 12.23 -15.85
N ASP A 252 15.56 13.44 -15.89
CA ASP A 252 16.72 13.74 -16.72
C ASP A 252 17.93 12.87 -16.35
N ALA A 253 18.16 12.65 -15.06
CA ALA A 253 19.22 11.78 -14.57
C ALA A 253 18.97 10.30 -14.96
N VAL A 254 17.75 9.80 -14.81
CA VAL A 254 17.38 8.42 -15.23
C VAL A 254 17.48 8.28 -16.75
N GLU A 255 17.08 9.28 -17.55
CA GLU A 255 17.18 9.28 -19.01
C GLU A 255 18.64 9.30 -19.49
N SER A 256 19.49 10.11 -18.83
CA SER A 256 20.93 10.13 -19.06
C SER A 256 21.58 8.78 -18.78
N GLU A 257 21.26 8.17 -17.64
CA GLU A 257 21.77 6.85 -17.26
C GLU A 257 21.29 5.75 -18.22
N ALA A 258 20.01 5.78 -18.60
CA ALA A 258 19.44 4.86 -19.57
C ALA A 258 20.14 4.97 -20.94
N SER A 259 20.43 6.19 -21.40
CA SER A 259 21.13 6.45 -22.66
C SER A 259 22.59 6.00 -22.63
N ALA A 260 23.26 6.19 -21.51
CA ALA A 260 24.68 5.83 -21.35
C ALA A 260 24.90 4.31 -21.24
N THR A 261 23.98 3.60 -20.57
CA THR A 261 24.19 2.18 -20.22
C THR A 261 23.30 1.23 -21.02
N ASN A 262 22.24 1.74 -21.66
CA ASN A 262 21.15 0.94 -22.26
C ASN A 262 20.56 -0.08 -21.30
N ASP A 263 20.57 0.20 -20.01
CA ASP A 263 20.09 -0.70 -18.97
C ASP A 263 18.58 -0.83 -18.98
N ALA A 264 18.08 -2.08 -18.97
CA ALA A 264 16.66 -2.37 -19.03
C ALA A 264 15.89 -1.84 -17.81
N TRP A 265 16.52 -1.79 -16.63
CA TRP A 265 15.92 -1.25 -15.41
C TRP A 265 15.74 0.28 -15.52
N CYS A 266 16.77 1.00 -16.00
CA CYS A 266 16.69 2.44 -16.24
C CYS A 266 15.58 2.77 -17.25
N ASN A 267 15.52 2.04 -18.37
CA ASN A 267 14.47 2.22 -19.39
C ASN A 267 13.06 1.96 -18.83
N SER A 268 12.90 0.90 -18.05
CA SER A 268 11.62 0.57 -17.40
C SER A 268 11.22 1.61 -16.35
N THR A 269 12.19 2.11 -15.58
CA THR A 269 12.01 3.16 -14.57
C THR A 269 11.57 4.47 -15.23
N LEU A 270 12.28 4.90 -16.29
CA LEU A 270 11.95 6.09 -17.06
C LEU A 270 10.53 6.02 -17.63
N LYS A 271 10.16 4.87 -18.18
CA LYS A 271 8.80 4.64 -18.71
C LYS A 271 7.75 4.84 -17.62
N LYS A 272 7.95 4.26 -16.42
CA LYS A 272 7.00 4.40 -15.30
C LYS A 272 6.85 5.85 -14.84
N LEU A 273 7.95 6.59 -14.75
CA LEU A 273 7.94 8.00 -14.39
C LEU A 273 7.19 8.85 -15.42
N LYS A 274 7.42 8.60 -16.73
CA LYS A 274 6.74 9.32 -17.83
C LYS A 274 5.25 8.97 -17.97
N GLU A 275 4.81 7.78 -17.51
CA GLU A 275 3.40 7.35 -17.54
C GLU A 275 2.60 7.78 -16.31
N ALA A 276 3.25 8.13 -15.20
CA ALA A 276 2.61 8.55 -13.96
C ALA A 276 2.02 9.96 -14.07
N SER A 277 1.06 10.31 -13.18
CA SER A 277 0.54 11.67 -13.08
C SER A 277 1.65 12.66 -12.69
N PRO A 278 1.89 13.73 -13.47
CA PRO A 278 2.90 14.72 -13.15
C PRO A 278 2.70 15.38 -11.79
N LEU A 279 1.46 15.69 -11.44
CA LEU A 279 1.11 16.26 -10.13
C LEU A 279 1.37 15.26 -9.00
N SER A 280 0.95 14.01 -9.16
CA SER A 280 1.18 12.96 -8.16
C SER A 280 2.67 12.70 -7.93
N LEU A 281 3.51 12.78 -8.96
CA LEU A 281 4.97 12.65 -8.81
C LEU A 281 5.55 13.75 -7.92
N LYS A 282 5.23 15.03 -8.17
CA LYS A 282 5.71 16.16 -7.35
C LYS A 282 5.23 16.06 -5.91
N VAL A 283 3.94 15.76 -5.72
CA VAL A 283 3.33 15.58 -4.40
C VAL A 283 3.97 14.42 -3.64
N SER A 284 4.19 13.27 -4.31
CA SER A 284 4.80 12.08 -3.69
C SER A 284 6.25 12.31 -3.30
N LEU A 285 7.06 12.96 -4.16
CA LEU A 285 8.45 13.29 -3.85
C LEU A 285 8.54 14.14 -2.57
N ARG A 286 7.77 15.22 -2.52
CA ARG A 286 7.72 16.09 -1.34
C ARG A 286 7.26 15.33 -0.09
N SER A 287 6.21 14.52 -0.21
CA SER A 287 5.66 13.75 0.91
C SER A 287 6.68 12.80 1.52
N VAL A 288 7.39 12.02 0.69
CA VAL A 288 8.45 11.12 1.17
C VAL A 288 9.57 11.89 1.87
N ARG A 289 10.01 13.02 1.29
CA ARG A 289 11.10 13.82 1.87
C ARG A 289 10.75 14.50 3.18
N GLU A 290 9.55 15.08 3.29
CA GLU A 290 9.06 15.64 4.54
C GLU A 290 8.88 14.57 5.62
N GLY A 291 8.52 13.34 5.24
CA GLY A 291 8.38 12.20 6.15
C GLY A 291 9.64 11.88 6.96
N ARG A 292 10.84 12.24 6.44
CA ARG A 292 12.13 12.06 7.17
C ARG A 292 12.20 12.84 8.48
N PHE A 293 11.49 13.95 8.57
CA PHE A 293 11.54 14.88 9.68
C PHE A 293 10.27 14.84 10.53
N GLN A 294 9.39 13.88 10.29
CA GLN A 294 8.10 13.77 10.94
C GLN A 294 7.96 12.44 11.68
N THR A 295 7.18 12.46 12.76
CA THR A 295 6.73 11.26 13.46
C THR A 295 5.65 10.54 12.66
N PHE A 296 5.34 9.30 13.02
CA PHE A 296 4.34 8.49 12.31
C PHE A 296 2.94 9.14 12.30
N ASP A 297 2.52 9.68 13.45
CA ASP A 297 1.26 10.42 13.57
C ASP A 297 1.23 11.69 12.71
N GLN A 298 2.33 12.44 12.67
CA GLN A 298 2.44 13.63 11.82
C GLN A 298 2.35 13.28 10.33
N CYS A 299 3.01 12.19 9.91
CA CYS A 299 2.90 11.67 8.54
C CYS A 299 1.44 11.29 8.23
N LEU A 300 0.77 10.53 9.09
CA LEU A 300 -0.63 10.13 8.89
C LEU A 300 -1.58 11.31 8.81
N VAL A 301 -1.45 12.31 9.69
CA VAL A 301 -2.28 13.51 9.66
C VAL A 301 -2.07 14.31 8.38
N ARG A 302 -0.82 14.43 7.91
CA ARG A 302 -0.50 15.08 6.63
C ARG A 302 -1.08 14.31 5.45
N GLU A 303 -0.83 13.00 5.37
CA GLU A 303 -1.35 12.14 4.30
C GLU A 303 -2.88 12.13 4.26
N TYR A 304 -3.56 12.16 5.42
CA TYR A 304 -5.00 12.31 5.48
C TYR A 304 -5.48 13.60 4.78
N ARG A 305 -4.83 14.75 5.06
CA ARG A 305 -5.14 16.02 4.38
C ARG A 305 -4.91 15.90 2.88
N MET A 306 -3.77 15.36 2.49
CA MET A 306 -3.41 15.13 1.08
C MET A 306 -4.44 14.23 0.37
N SER A 307 -4.90 13.16 1.03
CA SER A 307 -5.93 12.26 0.50
C SER A 307 -7.27 12.98 0.29
N LEU A 308 -7.70 13.81 1.24
CA LEU A 308 -8.92 14.63 1.08
C LEU A 308 -8.80 15.64 -0.07
N GLN A 309 -7.64 16.27 -0.25
CA GLN A 309 -7.39 17.15 -1.38
C GLN A 309 -7.42 16.37 -2.70
N GLY A 310 -6.75 15.22 -2.77
CA GLY A 310 -6.70 14.38 -3.98
C GLY A 310 -8.06 13.89 -4.48
N ILE A 311 -9.01 13.61 -3.55
CA ILE A 311 -10.37 13.20 -3.92
C ILE A 311 -11.35 14.36 -4.14
N SER A 312 -10.99 15.58 -3.75
CA SER A 312 -11.89 16.75 -3.77
C SER A 312 -12.23 17.24 -5.19
N LYS A 313 -11.44 16.86 -6.20
CA LYS A 313 -11.47 17.39 -7.57
C LYS A 313 -11.24 18.90 -7.69
N ARG A 314 -10.76 19.57 -6.63
CA ARG A 314 -10.50 21.02 -6.66
C ARG A 314 -9.21 21.37 -7.34
N ILE A 315 -8.18 20.53 -7.15
CA ILE A 315 -6.84 20.75 -7.70
C ILE A 315 -6.71 20.00 -9.01
N SER A 316 -7.11 18.71 -9.03
CA SER A 316 -7.01 17.81 -10.17
C SER A 316 -8.07 16.72 -10.08
N ASN A 317 -8.41 16.11 -11.24
CA ASN A 317 -9.25 14.91 -11.31
C ASN A 317 -8.41 13.62 -11.47
N ASP A 318 -7.10 13.69 -11.30
CA ASP A 318 -6.17 12.62 -11.64
C ASP A 318 -6.46 11.30 -10.92
N PHE A 319 -6.90 11.34 -9.66
CA PHE A 319 -7.29 10.12 -8.94
C PHE A 319 -8.44 9.38 -9.67
N CYS A 320 -9.52 10.08 -10.00
CA CYS A 320 -10.63 9.46 -10.71
C CYS A 320 -10.24 9.01 -12.11
N GLU A 321 -9.44 9.81 -12.82
CA GLU A 321 -8.96 9.48 -14.16
C GLU A 321 -8.02 8.26 -14.14
N GLY A 322 -7.10 8.21 -13.20
CA GLY A 322 -6.19 7.07 -13.04
C GLY A 322 -6.93 5.77 -12.71
N VAL A 323 -7.88 5.82 -11.76
CA VAL A 323 -8.72 4.66 -11.43
C VAL A 323 -9.58 4.26 -12.62
N ARG A 324 -10.17 5.21 -13.36
CA ARG A 324 -10.90 4.93 -14.61
C ARG A 324 -10.02 4.18 -15.59
N ALA A 325 -8.86 4.74 -15.91
CA ALA A 325 -7.99 4.22 -16.97
C ALA A 325 -7.35 2.88 -16.62
N ARG A 326 -6.87 2.72 -15.37
CA ARG A 326 -6.09 1.55 -14.97
C ARG A 326 -6.95 0.40 -14.43
N VAL A 327 -8.09 0.70 -13.80
CA VAL A 327 -8.84 -0.31 -13.04
C VAL A 327 -10.24 -0.55 -13.60
N VAL A 328 -11.01 0.50 -13.92
CA VAL A 328 -12.41 0.39 -14.35
C VAL A 328 -12.49 0.10 -15.84
N HIS A 329 -12.02 1.01 -16.70
CA HIS A 329 -12.06 0.85 -18.15
C HIS A 329 -10.90 0.00 -18.70
N LYS A 330 -9.74 0.03 -18.01
CA LYS A 330 -8.54 -0.74 -18.35
C LYS A 330 -7.98 -0.42 -19.74
N ASP A 331 -8.19 0.81 -20.21
CA ASP A 331 -7.61 1.31 -21.47
C ASP A 331 -6.13 1.69 -21.32
N SER A 332 -5.65 1.83 -20.07
CA SER A 332 -4.27 2.21 -19.70
C SER A 332 -3.81 3.53 -20.33
N ALA A 333 -4.75 4.42 -20.67
CA ALA A 333 -4.51 5.70 -21.30
C ALA A 333 -5.11 6.84 -20.47
N PRO A 334 -4.55 7.13 -19.27
CA PRO A 334 -5.03 8.22 -18.45
C PRO A 334 -4.72 9.58 -19.09
N LYS A 335 -5.64 10.52 -18.95
CA LYS A 335 -5.50 11.91 -19.39
C LYS A 335 -5.24 12.77 -18.17
N TRP A 336 -3.96 12.90 -17.81
CA TRP A 336 -3.55 13.66 -16.62
C TRP A 336 -3.81 15.15 -16.77
N GLU A 337 -4.17 15.80 -15.67
CA GLU A 337 -4.41 17.24 -15.60
C GLU A 337 -3.76 17.82 -14.33
N PRO A 338 -2.62 18.53 -14.46
CA PRO A 338 -1.92 18.94 -15.68
C PRO A 338 -1.22 17.78 -16.44
N PRO A 339 -1.08 17.90 -17.80
CA PRO A 339 -0.56 16.82 -18.63
C PRO A 339 0.98 16.68 -18.62
N SER A 340 1.72 17.63 -18.04
CA SER A 340 3.18 17.60 -17.98
C SER A 340 3.71 18.29 -16.72
N LEU A 341 4.96 17.99 -16.34
CA LEU A 341 5.58 18.53 -15.11
C LEU A 341 5.70 20.05 -15.11
N GLU A 342 5.96 20.66 -16.27
CA GLU A 342 6.13 22.12 -16.43
C GLU A 342 4.80 22.87 -16.16
N LYS A 343 3.68 22.19 -16.34
CA LYS A 343 2.33 22.74 -16.08
C LYS A 343 1.85 22.54 -14.65
N VAL A 344 2.60 21.79 -13.84
CA VAL A 344 2.32 21.65 -12.41
C VAL A 344 2.98 22.81 -11.67
N SER A 345 2.19 23.78 -11.22
CA SER A 345 2.69 24.88 -10.40
C SER A 345 2.99 24.45 -8.96
N ASP A 346 3.85 25.21 -8.29
CA ASP A 346 4.14 24.99 -6.87
C ASP A 346 2.90 25.21 -6.01
N ASP A 347 2.04 26.18 -6.36
CA ASP A 347 0.75 26.39 -5.68
C ASP A 347 -0.15 25.14 -5.72
N MET A 348 -0.16 24.40 -6.83
CA MET A 348 -0.95 23.15 -6.91
C MET A 348 -0.41 22.11 -5.94
N VAL A 349 0.91 22.02 -5.81
CA VAL A 349 1.55 21.10 -4.85
C VAL A 349 1.28 21.57 -3.41
N ASP A 350 1.45 22.86 -3.12
CA ASP A 350 1.23 23.44 -1.81
C ASP A 350 -0.19 23.22 -1.30
N GLN A 351 -1.19 23.27 -2.18
CA GLN A 351 -2.58 23.02 -1.82
C GLN A 351 -2.79 21.60 -1.28
N TYR A 352 -2.02 20.58 -1.71
CA TYR A 352 -2.11 19.24 -1.12
C TYR A 352 -1.64 19.20 0.33
N PHE A 353 -0.68 20.06 0.71
CA PHE A 353 -0.10 20.11 2.04
C PHE A 353 -0.77 21.16 2.94
N ALA A 354 -1.62 22.00 2.37
CA ALA A 354 -2.32 23.03 3.10
C ALA A 354 -3.22 22.46 4.22
N PRO A 355 -3.39 23.19 5.34
CA PRO A 355 -4.39 22.85 6.34
C PRO A 355 -5.77 22.71 5.72
N LEU A 356 -6.60 21.83 6.29
CA LEU A 356 -8.01 21.74 5.92
C LEU A 356 -8.75 23.04 6.37
N SER A 357 -9.91 23.33 5.74
CA SER A 357 -10.73 24.45 6.15
C SER A 357 -11.25 24.25 7.58
N GLU A 358 -11.61 25.34 8.27
CA GLU A 358 -12.17 25.29 9.64
C GLU A 358 -13.41 24.40 9.76
N SER A 359 -14.16 24.26 8.68
CA SER A 359 -15.36 23.40 8.63
C SER A 359 -15.04 21.92 8.42
N GLU A 360 -13.80 21.58 8.08
CA GLU A 360 -13.38 20.21 7.82
C GLU A 360 -12.49 19.70 8.96
N PRO A 361 -12.99 18.77 9.80
CA PRO A 361 -12.20 18.27 10.93
C PRO A 361 -10.95 17.52 10.46
N ASN A 362 -9.84 17.81 11.10
CA ASN A 362 -8.59 17.09 10.91
C ASN A 362 -8.69 15.65 11.43
N LEU A 363 -7.73 14.82 11.08
CA LEU A 363 -7.59 13.50 11.67
C LEU A 363 -7.12 13.65 13.12
N GLU A 364 -7.92 13.16 14.07
CA GLU A 364 -7.57 13.09 15.47
C GLU A 364 -7.04 11.70 15.80
N LEU A 365 -5.83 11.64 16.29
CA LEU A 365 -5.15 10.41 16.70
C LEU A 365 -4.90 10.43 18.22
N PRO A 366 -5.00 9.29 18.93
CA PRO A 366 -4.85 9.23 20.38
C PRO A 366 -3.38 9.30 20.83
N THR A 367 -2.61 10.28 20.35
CA THR A 367 -1.16 10.44 20.59
C THR A 367 -0.79 10.62 22.06
N LYS A 368 -1.72 11.11 22.90
CA LYS A 368 -1.48 11.23 24.36
C LYS A 368 -1.56 9.89 25.08
N GLN A 369 -2.20 8.90 24.48
CA GLN A 369 -2.39 7.57 25.07
C GLN A 369 -1.43 6.54 24.46
N ARG A 370 -0.92 6.84 23.27
CA ARG A 370 -0.05 5.97 22.49
C ARG A 370 1.02 6.80 21.79
N GLU A 371 2.28 6.56 22.11
CA GLU A 371 3.39 7.13 21.37
C GLU A 371 3.72 6.23 20.19
N ALA A 372 3.88 6.83 19.01
CA ALA A 372 4.39 6.12 17.85
C ALA A 372 5.87 5.76 18.09
N PHE A 373 6.27 4.58 17.67
CA PHE A 373 7.69 4.19 17.65
C PHE A 373 8.45 5.15 16.72
N ASN A 374 9.55 5.72 17.23
CA ASN A 374 10.45 6.64 16.53
C ASN A 374 11.48 5.86 15.72
#